data_53d6ac3a54fa13d6a96a0972000c130d
#
_entry.id   53d6ac3a54fa13d6a96a0972000c130d
#
_cell.length_a   1.000
_cell.length_b   1.000
_cell.length_c   1.000
_cell.angle_alpha   90.00
_cell.angle_beta   90.00
_cell.angle_gamma   90.00
#
_symmetry.space_group_name_H-M   'P 1'
#
loop_
_entity.id
_entity.type
_entity.pdbx_description
1 polymer ?
#
loop_
_entity_poly.entity_id
_entity_poly.type
_entity_poly.pdbx_seq_one_letter_code
_entity_poly.pdbx_strand_id
1 'polypeptide(L)'
;MKETANLVDIKRYLPHRDPMLMVDLILKMDNEKVETIFEIKESNIFIENNILVEAGLIENMAQTCSSVVAKDYFIDEDCNDKEGVDVVGFISAIKTLKIHLLPKVGDIIIAKAVLVSSFVTDSYSLCTMNCKTYSGEKLLLEGEINLYIQENNSKKIE
;
A
#
# COMPACT_ATOMS: atom_id res chain seq x y z
N MET A 1 20.39 6.13 -21.14
CA MET A 1 19.49 4.96 -21.20
C MET A 1 18.23 5.33 -20.43
N LYS A 2 17.07 5.35 -21.09
CA LYS A 2 15.78 5.54 -20.40
C LYS A 2 15.50 4.24 -19.65
N GLU A 3 15.55 4.27 -18.33
CA GLU A 3 14.92 3.24 -17.52
C GLU A 3 13.43 3.25 -17.87
N THR A 4 12.98 2.25 -18.58
CA THR A 4 11.57 1.94 -18.72
C THR A 4 11.12 1.50 -17.33
N ALA A 5 10.48 2.39 -16.59
CA ALA A 5 9.82 2.04 -15.35
C ALA A 5 8.81 0.94 -15.70
N ASN A 6 9.06 -0.28 -15.25
CA ASN A 6 8.09 -1.37 -15.34
C ASN A 6 6.97 -1.02 -14.35
N LEU A 7 5.92 -0.38 -14.85
CA LEU A 7 4.69 -0.13 -14.11
C LEU A 7 4.08 -1.49 -13.74
N VAL A 8 3.88 -1.72 -12.46
CA VAL A 8 3.35 -3.00 -11.96
C VAL A 8 1.94 -2.78 -11.41
N ASP A 9 1.03 -3.65 -11.81
CA ASP A 9 -0.32 -3.68 -11.25
C ASP A 9 -0.25 -4.02 -9.76
N ILE A 10 -0.76 -3.13 -8.92
CA ILE A 10 -0.81 -3.29 -7.46
C ILE A 10 -1.54 -4.56 -7.02
N LYS A 11 -2.48 -5.05 -7.84
CA LYS A 11 -3.28 -6.25 -7.55
C LYS A 11 -2.46 -7.54 -7.46
N ARG A 12 -1.21 -7.53 -7.95
CA ARG A 12 -0.27 -8.64 -7.77
C ARG A 12 0.26 -8.75 -6.33
N TYR A 13 0.20 -7.66 -5.56
CA TYR A 13 0.81 -7.56 -4.23
C TYR A 13 -0.19 -7.25 -3.12
N LEU A 14 -1.46 -7.03 -3.47
CA LEU A 14 -2.51 -6.74 -2.50
C LEU A 14 -3.77 -7.54 -2.80
N PRO A 15 -4.46 -8.03 -1.74
CA PRO A 15 -5.76 -8.69 -1.89
C PRO A 15 -6.91 -7.71 -2.17
N HIS A 16 -6.69 -6.42 -1.94
CA HIS A 16 -7.71 -5.38 -2.09
C HIS A 16 -8.23 -5.27 -3.52
N ARG A 17 -9.54 -5.05 -3.67
CA ARG A 17 -10.23 -4.85 -4.95
C ARG A 17 -11.21 -3.68 -4.81
N ASP A 18 -11.72 -3.18 -5.93
CA ASP A 18 -12.75 -2.16 -5.92
C ASP A 18 -13.95 -2.60 -5.07
N PRO A 19 -14.55 -1.69 -4.28
CA PRO A 19 -14.28 -0.25 -4.19
C PRO A 19 -13.20 0.15 -3.17
N MET A 20 -12.57 -0.80 -2.47
CA MET A 20 -11.60 -0.55 -1.39
C MET A 20 -10.17 -0.33 -1.87
N LEU A 21 -9.87 -0.57 -3.14
CA LEU A 21 -8.53 -0.37 -3.69
C LEU A 21 -8.22 1.12 -3.83
N MET A 22 -7.17 1.57 -3.13
CA MET A 22 -6.74 2.98 -3.05
C MET A 22 -5.35 3.22 -3.68
N VAL A 23 -4.94 2.37 -4.59
CA VAL A 23 -3.70 2.48 -5.37
C VAL A 23 -3.96 1.99 -6.78
N ASP A 24 -3.47 2.72 -7.79
CA ASP A 24 -3.60 2.28 -9.19
C ASP A 24 -2.41 1.41 -9.60
N LEU A 25 -1.19 1.95 -9.49
CA LEU A 25 0.03 1.31 -9.96
C LEU A 25 1.19 1.50 -9.00
N ILE A 26 2.13 0.56 -9.04
CA ILE A 26 3.46 0.71 -8.46
C ILE A 26 4.36 1.32 -9.53
N LEU A 27 4.98 2.45 -9.21
CA LEU A 27 5.94 3.14 -10.07
C LEU A 27 7.34 2.58 -9.90
N LYS A 28 7.73 2.31 -8.64
CA LYS A 28 9.03 1.75 -8.25
C LYS A 28 8.86 0.91 -7.00
N MET A 29 9.57 -0.19 -6.92
CA MET A 29 9.63 -1.02 -5.72
C MET A 29 10.95 -1.80 -5.65
N ASP A 30 11.54 -1.85 -4.47
CA ASP A 30 12.60 -2.77 -4.09
C ASP A 30 12.22 -3.52 -2.80
N ASN A 31 13.19 -4.04 -2.07
CA ASN A 31 12.91 -4.80 -0.83
C ASN A 31 12.56 -3.92 0.38
N GLU A 32 12.82 -2.62 0.31
CA GLU A 32 12.62 -1.70 1.43
C GLU A 32 11.75 -0.50 1.08
N LYS A 33 11.60 -0.18 -0.21
CA LYS A 33 10.97 1.06 -0.67
C LYS A 33 9.94 0.78 -1.75
N VAL A 34 8.90 1.58 -1.74
CA VAL A 34 7.88 1.59 -2.79
C VAL A 34 7.41 3.00 -3.08
N GLU A 35 7.11 3.24 -4.33
CA GLU A 35 6.46 4.46 -4.80
C GLU A 35 5.25 4.06 -5.64
N THR A 36 4.08 4.58 -5.28
CA THR A 36 2.80 4.28 -5.92
C THR A 36 2.12 5.54 -6.43
N ILE A 37 1.21 5.35 -7.39
CA ILE A 37 0.37 6.41 -7.95
C ILE A 37 -1.10 6.06 -7.78
N PHE A 38 -1.92 7.07 -7.50
CA PHE A 38 -3.36 6.94 -7.40
C PHE A 38 -4.07 8.21 -7.90
N GLU A 39 -5.04 8.04 -8.78
CA GLU A 39 -5.92 9.10 -9.26
C GLU A 39 -7.18 9.18 -8.39
N ILE A 40 -7.49 10.36 -7.88
CA ILE A 40 -8.69 10.59 -7.05
C ILE A 40 -9.90 10.75 -7.96
N LYS A 41 -10.74 9.72 -8.04
CA LYS A 41 -11.94 9.69 -8.88
C LYS A 41 -13.19 10.04 -8.07
N GLU A 42 -14.16 10.67 -8.69
CA GLU A 42 -15.44 11.03 -8.10
C GLU A 42 -16.20 9.81 -7.53
N SER A 43 -16.04 8.65 -8.17
CA SER A 43 -16.68 7.39 -7.76
C SER A 43 -16.03 6.74 -6.54
N ASN A 44 -14.93 7.27 -6.02
CA ASN A 44 -14.25 6.70 -4.85
C ASN A 44 -15.13 6.78 -3.61
N ILE A 45 -15.17 5.69 -2.82
CA ILE A 45 -16.05 5.57 -1.63
C ILE A 45 -15.70 6.53 -0.48
N PHE A 46 -14.50 7.10 -0.49
CA PHE A 46 -14.03 8.06 0.52
C PHE A 46 -14.12 9.52 0.05
N ILE A 47 -14.95 9.81 -0.97
CA ILE A 47 -15.18 11.18 -1.42
C ILE A 47 -16.35 11.80 -0.66
N GLU A 48 -16.07 12.93 -0.02
CA GLU A 48 -17.07 13.82 0.58
C GLU A 48 -16.83 15.25 0.11
N ASN A 49 -17.86 15.91 -0.42
CA ASN A 49 -17.76 17.29 -0.93
C ASN A 49 -16.58 17.51 -1.89
N ASN A 50 -16.39 16.59 -2.82
CA ASN A 50 -15.30 16.63 -3.82
C ASN A 50 -13.87 16.47 -3.26
N ILE A 51 -13.74 16.00 -2.03
CA ILE A 51 -12.47 15.80 -1.30
C ILE A 51 -12.35 14.34 -0.91
N LEU A 52 -11.14 13.76 -1.07
CA LEU A 52 -10.80 12.48 -0.46
C LEU A 52 -10.56 12.72 1.03
N VAL A 53 -11.42 12.17 1.87
CA VAL A 53 -11.33 12.35 3.32
C VAL A 53 -10.12 11.60 3.92
N GLU A 54 -9.79 11.92 5.17
CA GLU A 54 -8.61 11.39 5.88
C GLU A 54 -8.53 9.86 5.84
N ALA A 55 -9.65 9.18 6.02
CA ALA A 55 -9.72 7.72 5.99
C ALA A 55 -9.25 7.14 4.65
N GLY A 56 -9.63 7.75 3.53
CA GLY A 56 -9.19 7.33 2.18
C GLY A 56 -7.69 7.57 1.97
N LEU A 57 -7.17 8.67 2.47
CA LEU A 57 -5.74 8.98 2.37
C LEU A 57 -4.88 8.06 3.25
N ILE A 58 -5.37 7.70 4.44
CA ILE A 58 -4.73 6.73 5.34
C ILE A 58 -4.76 5.33 4.71
N GLU A 59 -5.87 4.94 4.09
CA GLU A 59 -5.98 3.64 3.40
C GLU A 59 -5.02 3.56 2.21
N ASN A 60 -4.88 4.62 1.41
CA ASN A 60 -3.85 4.71 0.37
C ASN A 60 -2.43 4.51 0.93
N MET A 61 -2.11 5.17 2.05
CA MET A 61 -0.84 5.00 2.75
C MET A 61 -0.63 3.54 3.18
N ALA A 62 -1.62 2.93 3.82
CA ALA A 62 -1.54 1.57 4.33
C ALA A 62 -1.34 0.55 3.21
N GLN A 63 -2.09 0.67 2.11
CA GLN A 63 -1.95 -0.19 0.93
C GLN A 63 -0.59 -0.04 0.26
N THR A 64 -0.10 1.19 0.12
CA THR A 64 1.25 1.45 -0.39
C THR A 64 2.30 0.76 0.47
N CYS A 65 2.26 0.95 1.78
CA CYS A 65 3.18 0.30 2.72
C CYS A 65 3.09 -1.23 2.66
N SER A 66 1.88 -1.77 2.61
CA SER A 66 1.64 -3.22 2.58
C SER A 66 2.23 -3.89 1.34
N SER A 67 2.32 -3.20 0.22
CA SER A 67 2.82 -3.79 -1.04
C SER A 67 4.27 -4.28 -0.94
N VAL A 68 5.14 -3.58 -0.19
CA VAL A 68 6.53 -4.00 0.05
C VAL A 68 6.58 -5.28 0.88
N VAL A 69 5.78 -5.33 1.94
CA VAL A 69 5.80 -6.45 2.91
C VAL A 69 5.10 -7.67 2.34
N ALA A 70 3.98 -7.46 1.64
CA ALA A 70 3.17 -8.54 1.08
C ALA A 70 3.81 -9.21 -0.15
N LYS A 71 4.76 -8.54 -0.79
CA LYS A 71 5.44 -9.06 -1.99
C LYS A 71 5.90 -10.50 -1.82
N ASP A 72 6.58 -10.81 -0.72
CA ASP A 72 7.17 -12.13 -0.48
C ASP A 72 6.13 -13.24 -0.24
N TYR A 73 4.89 -12.85 0.10
CA TYR A 73 3.77 -13.79 0.20
C TYR A 73 3.19 -14.16 -1.17
N PHE A 74 3.17 -13.20 -2.11
CA PHE A 74 2.50 -13.37 -3.41
C PHE A 74 3.44 -13.78 -4.55
N ILE A 75 4.73 -13.53 -4.40
CA ILE A 75 5.74 -13.76 -5.45
C ILE A 75 6.81 -14.73 -4.92
N ASP A 76 7.20 -15.71 -5.75
CA ASP A 76 8.29 -16.64 -5.44
C ASP A 76 9.68 -16.05 -5.77
N GLU A 77 10.74 -16.81 -5.48
CA GLU A 77 12.13 -16.40 -5.72
C GLU A 77 12.44 -16.21 -7.22
N ASP A 78 11.67 -16.85 -8.09
CA ASP A 78 11.79 -16.76 -9.56
C ASP A 78 10.89 -15.65 -10.15
N CYS A 79 10.31 -14.79 -9.31
CA CYS A 79 9.39 -13.71 -9.69
C CYS A 79 8.07 -14.17 -10.32
N ASN A 80 7.64 -15.41 -10.07
CA ASN A 80 6.33 -15.90 -10.48
C ASN A 80 5.29 -15.68 -9.39
N ASP A 81 4.03 -15.54 -9.82
CA ASP A 81 2.91 -15.42 -8.89
C ASP A 81 2.66 -16.76 -8.19
N LYS A 82 2.59 -16.73 -6.87
CA LYS A 82 2.18 -17.90 -6.07
C LYS A 82 0.67 -18.07 -6.16
N GLU A 83 0.22 -19.25 -6.53
CA GLU A 83 -1.20 -19.58 -6.59
C GLU A 83 -1.77 -19.90 -5.22
N GLY A 84 -3.05 -19.55 -5.00
CA GLY A 84 -3.82 -19.94 -3.80
C GLY A 84 -3.38 -19.25 -2.52
N VAL A 85 -2.64 -18.17 -2.59
CA VAL A 85 -2.21 -17.37 -1.44
C VAL A 85 -3.38 -16.52 -0.96
N ASP A 86 -3.73 -16.69 0.32
CA ASP A 86 -4.72 -15.88 1.02
C ASP A 86 -4.03 -15.17 2.19
N VAL A 87 -3.93 -13.86 2.11
CA VAL A 87 -3.20 -13.02 3.06
C VAL A 87 -4.14 -12.02 3.70
N VAL A 88 -4.08 -11.93 5.01
CA VAL A 88 -4.74 -10.88 5.80
C VAL A 88 -3.68 -9.90 6.28
N GLY A 89 -3.90 -8.62 6.00
CA GLY A 89 -3.05 -7.54 6.47
C GLY A 89 -3.89 -6.40 7.05
N PHE A 90 -3.40 -5.79 8.12
CA PHE A 90 -4.04 -4.63 8.72
C PHE A 90 -3.03 -3.72 9.44
N ILE A 91 -3.44 -2.47 9.64
CA ILE A 91 -2.72 -1.54 10.49
C ILE A 91 -2.85 -2.02 11.93
N SER A 92 -1.75 -2.42 12.58
CA SER A 92 -1.74 -2.80 13.98
C SER A 92 -1.52 -1.60 14.92
N ALA A 93 -0.86 -0.55 14.43
CA ALA A 93 -0.68 0.71 15.14
C ALA A 93 -0.38 1.86 14.17
N ILE A 94 -0.87 3.03 14.48
CA ILE A 94 -0.44 4.30 13.90
C ILE A 94 0.45 4.98 14.95
N LYS A 95 1.76 5.01 14.71
CA LYS A 95 2.71 5.58 15.66
C LYS A 95 2.75 7.10 15.57
N THR A 96 2.79 7.61 14.35
CA THR A 96 2.68 9.04 14.06
C THR A 96 1.88 9.24 12.79
N LEU A 97 1.11 10.31 12.74
CA LEU A 97 0.36 10.70 11.54
C LEU A 97 0.16 12.20 11.54
N LYS A 98 0.49 12.83 10.44
CA LYS A 98 0.22 14.23 10.18
C LYS A 98 -0.36 14.40 8.79
N ILE A 99 -1.57 14.91 8.72
CA ILE A 99 -2.25 15.29 7.49
C ILE A 99 -2.16 16.81 7.34
N HIS A 100 -1.53 17.26 6.27
CA HIS A 100 -1.32 18.68 5.99
C HIS A 100 -2.40 19.24 5.10
N LEU A 101 -2.85 18.42 4.12
CA LEU A 101 -3.81 18.82 3.10
C LEU A 101 -4.53 17.58 2.57
N LEU A 102 -5.83 17.71 2.30
CA LEU A 102 -6.61 16.64 1.67
C LEU A 102 -6.69 16.88 0.15
N PRO A 103 -6.45 15.84 -0.67
CA PRO A 103 -6.57 15.92 -2.11
C PRO A 103 -8.05 15.93 -2.53
N LYS A 104 -8.32 16.50 -3.70
CA LYS A 104 -9.66 16.57 -4.28
C LYS A 104 -9.78 15.66 -5.50
N VAL A 105 -11.00 15.46 -5.94
CA VAL A 105 -11.30 14.76 -7.21
C VAL A 105 -10.53 15.40 -8.36
N GLY A 106 -9.87 14.58 -9.15
CA GLY A 106 -9.00 14.97 -10.27
C GLY A 106 -7.51 15.09 -9.90
N ASP A 107 -7.17 15.13 -8.60
CA ASP A 107 -5.78 15.12 -8.20
C ASP A 107 -5.16 13.73 -8.42
N ILE A 108 -3.86 13.73 -8.74
CA ILE A 108 -3.03 12.54 -8.79
C ILE A 108 -2.08 12.60 -7.60
N ILE A 109 -2.08 11.55 -6.77
CA ILE A 109 -1.21 11.47 -5.61
C ILE A 109 -0.14 10.41 -5.78
N ILE A 110 1.05 10.71 -5.25
CA ILE A 110 2.21 9.81 -5.20
C ILE A 110 2.51 9.52 -3.75
N ALA A 111 2.44 8.26 -3.36
CA ALA A 111 2.83 7.81 -2.03
C ALA A 111 4.19 7.11 -2.09
N LYS A 112 5.07 7.47 -1.14
CA LYS A 112 6.43 6.94 -1.02
C LYS A 112 6.59 6.34 0.37
N ALA A 113 6.83 5.04 0.44
CA ALA A 113 6.99 4.33 1.69
C ALA A 113 8.36 3.68 1.80
N VAL A 114 8.86 3.61 3.03
CA VAL A 114 10.15 3.00 3.37
C VAL A 114 9.98 2.08 4.57
N LEU A 115 10.50 0.86 4.46
CA LEU A 115 10.58 -0.10 5.56
C LEU A 115 11.59 0.39 6.60
N VAL A 116 11.16 0.55 7.85
CA VAL A 116 12.01 0.95 8.98
C VAL A 116 12.54 -0.29 9.70
N SER A 117 11.66 -1.23 10.00
CA SER A 117 12.00 -2.49 10.65
C SER A 117 10.98 -3.57 10.31
N SER A 118 11.42 -4.82 10.37
CA SER A 118 10.55 -5.97 10.19
C SER A 118 10.90 -7.07 11.17
N PHE A 119 9.86 -7.76 11.64
CA PHE A 119 9.96 -9.00 12.41
C PHE A 119 9.11 -10.05 11.70
N VAL A 120 9.76 -11.07 11.19
CA VAL A 120 9.12 -12.13 10.38
C VAL A 120 9.20 -13.45 11.14
N THR A 121 8.07 -14.14 11.24
CA THR A 121 7.94 -15.49 11.76
C THR A 121 7.38 -16.42 10.70
N ASP A 122 7.29 -17.72 10.98
CA ASP A 122 6.67 -18.68 10.09
C ASP A 122 5.15 -18.43 9.89
N SER A 123 4.53 -17.66 10.80
CA SER A 123 3.08 -17.45 10.83
C SER A 123 2.65 -16.05 10.45
N TYR A 124 3.47 -15.04 10.70
CA TYR A 124 3.12 -13.63 10.45
C TYR A 124 4.35 -12.75 10.29
N SER A 125 4.13 -11.59 9.72
CA SER A 125 5.12 -10.49 9.66
C SER A 125 4.57 -9.26 10.37
N LEU A 126 5.43 -8.61 11.15
CA LEU A 126 5.15 -7.32 11.78
C LEU A 126 6.18 -6.31 11.29
N CYS A 127 5.72 -5.24 10.66
CA CYS A 127 6.59 -4.28 10.00
C CYS A 127 6.26 -2.86 10.42
N THR A 128 7.31 -2.05 10.56
CA THR A 128 7.21 -0.60 10.75
C THR A 128 7.58 0.10 9.44
N MET A 129 6.69 0.97 8.97
CA MET A 129 6.82 1.68 7.71
C MET A 129 6.69 3.18 7.91
N ASN A 130 7.56 3.96 7.27
CA ASN A 130 7.38 5.40 7.08
C ASN A 130 6.79 5.67 5.71
N CYS A 131 5.82 6.58 5.63
CA CYS A 131 5.21 6.98 4.38
C CYS A 131 5.03 8.49 4.28
N LYS A 132 5.22 9.03 3.06
CA LYS A 132 4.87 10.40 2.69
C LYS A 132 4.08 10.36 1.40
N THR A 133 2.97 11.10 1.36
CA THR A 133 2.10 11.22 0.18
C THR A 133 2.08 12.65 -0.32
N TYR A 134 2.17 12.82 -1.63
CA TYR A 134 2.27 14.10 -2.31
C TYR A 134 1.22 14.24 -3.42
N SER A 135 0.79 15.47 -3.68
CA SER A 135 0.15 15.89 -4.93
C SER A 135 1.01 16.98 -5.57
N GLY A 136 1.67 16.64 -6.69
CA GLY A 136 2.75 17.47 -7.20
C GLY A 136 3.87 17.67 -6.17
N GLU A 137 4.18 18.92 -5.84
CA GLU A 137 5.18 19.26 -4.82
C GLU A 137 4.59 19.41 -3.40
N LYS A 138 3.25 19.29 -3.26
CA LYS A 138 2.58 19.49 -1.97
C LYS A 138 2.59 18.20 -1.17
N LEU A 139 3.15 18.26 0.04
CA LEU A 139 3.05 17.17 1.03
C LEU A 139 1.63 17.14 1.60
N LEU A 140 0.96 16.02 1.42
CA LEU A 140 -0.41 15.81 1.91
C LEU A 140 -0.44 15.11 3.27
N LEU A 141 0.36 14.05 3.40
CA LEU A 141 0.42 13.19 4.58
C LEU A 141 1.84 12.74 4.82
N GLU A 142 2.20 12.62 6.10
CA GLU A 142 3.38 11.88 6.55
C GLU A 142 3.05 11.09 7.82
N GLY A 143 3.60 9.88 7.94
CA GLY A 143 3.31 9.05 9.09
C GLY A 143 4.20 7.82 9.20
N GLU A 144 4.16 7.22 10.38
CA GLU A 144 4.77 5.94 10.69
C GLU A 144 3.69 4.99 11.21
N ILE A 145 3.57 3.83 10.57
CA ILE A 145 2.59 2.81 10.92
C ILE A 145 3.25 1.44 11.12
N ASN A 146 2.61 0.62 11.95
CA ASN A 146 2.90 -0.80 12.04
C ASN A 146 1.85 -1.59 11.27
N LEU A 147 2.32 -2.52 10.47
CA LEU A 147 1.51 -3.46 9.72
C LEU A 147 1.69 -4.87 10.27
N TYR A 148 0.58 -5.58 10.42
CA TYR A 148 0.54 -7.01 10.69
C TYR A 148 0.07 -7.72 9.43
N ILE A 149 0.83 -8.71 8.95
CA ILE A 149 0.50 -9.50 7.77
C ILE A 149 0.61 -10.97 8.10
N GLN A 150 -0.42 -11.74 7.76
CA GLN A 150 -0.50 -13.17 8.02
C GLN A 150 -1.09 -13.90 6.82
N GLU A 151 -0.50 -15.05 6.49
CA GLU A 151 -1.11 -15.99 5.53
C GLU A 151 -2.22 -16.80 6.22
N ASN A 152 -3.40 -16.81 5.61
CA ASN A 152 -4.53 -17.62 6.06
C ASN A 152 -4.35 -19.08 5.62
N ASN A 153 -3.94 -19.93 6.55
CA ASN A 153 -3.82 -21.37 6.31
C ASN A 153 -5.17 -22.14 6.41
N SER A 154 -6.30 -21.47 6.25
CA SER A 154 -7.65 -22.03 6.46
C SER A 154 -8.05 -23.17 5.49
N LYS A 155 -7.20 -23.56 4.53
CA LYS A 155 -7.45 -24.62 3.56
C LYS A 155 -6.60 -25.88 3.74
N LYS A 156 -5.98 -26.09 4.91
CA LYS A 156 -5.25 -27.33 5.21
C LYS A 156 -5.93 -28.15 6.32
N ILE A 157 -7.25 -28.33 6.23
CA ILE A 157 -7.96 -29.35 7.02
C ILE A 157 -8.86 -30.11 6.02
N GLU A 158 -8.30 -31.08 5.36
CA GLU A 158 -8.95 -32.28 4.85
C GLU A 158 -8.15 -33.48 5.32
#